data_a7f4b0f377dc1cf4d1fb04f525d8be39
#
_entry.id   a7f4b0f377dc1cf4d1fb04f525d8be39
#
_cell.length_a   1.000
_cell.length_b   1.000
_cell.length_c   1.000
_cell.angle_alpha   90.00
_cell.angle_beta   90.00
_cell.angle_gamma   90.00
#
_symmetry.space_group_name_H-M   'P 1'
#
loop_
_entity.id
_entity.type
_entity.pdbx_description
1 polymer ?
#
loop_
_entity_poly.entity_id
_entity_poly.type
_entity_poly.pdbx_seq_one_letter_code
_entity_poly.pdbx_strand_id
1 'polypeptide(L)'
;ADELNGGGMRVIAVAQKTNPAPEGQFSTADEKDMVLIGFLAFLDPPKETTRDAIHALREYGVGVKILTGDNEKVTCAICRQVGMNAERVLLGADIDAMDDEALAQAAEEITVFAKLSPAQKARVVTVLRQKGHSVGYMGDGINDAAAMKAADVGISVDTAVDIAKESASVVLLEKDLMVLEDGVLEGRKTFGNINKYIKICLLYTSPSPRDTER
;
A
#
# COMPACT_ATOMS: atom_id res chain seq x y z
N ALA A 1 -20.56 17.04 4.55
CA ALA A 1 -19.26 16.37 4.32
C ALA A 1 -19.42 14.85 4.35
N ASP A 2 -20.03 14.28 5.37
CA ASP A 2 -20.15 12.82 5.55
C ASP A 2 -20.88 12.10 4.41
N GLU A 3 -21.91 12.71 3.85
CA GLU A 3 -22.66 12.16 2.72
C GLU A 3 -21.80 12.12 1.44
N LEU A 4 -21.04 13.18 1.18
CA LEU A 4 -20.10 13.25 0.05
C LEU A 4 -18.93 12.25 0.21
N ASN A 5 -18.38 12.14 1.42
CA ASN A 5 -17.36 11.15 1.73
C ASN A 5 -17.88 9.71 1.56
N GLY A 6 -19.16 9.46 1.91
CA GLY A 6 -19.83 8.17 1.69
C GLY A 6 -19.98 7.82 0.21
N GLY A 7 -20.03 8.81 -0.66
CA GLY A 7 -20.01 8.67 -2.12
C GLY A 7 -18.62 8.50 -2.73
N GLY A 8 -17.56 8.41 -1.91
CA GLY A 8 -16.18 8.25 -2.39
C GLY A 8 -15.48 9.55 -2.76
N MET A 9 -16.07 10.69 -2.41
CA MET A 9 -15.48 11.99 -2.68
C MET A 9 -14.59 12.44 -1.51
N ARG A 10 -13.42 12.97 -1.82
CA ARG A 10 -12.57 13.67 -0.87
C ARG A 10 -13.09 15.10 -0.67
N VAL A 11 -13.44 15.46 0.55
CA VAL A 11 -14.09 16.76 0.85
C VAL A 11 -13.15 17.65 1.65
N ILE A 12 -12.95 18.87 1.16
CA ILE A 12 -12.19 19.92 1.82
C ILE A 12 -13.17 21.05 2.18
N ALA A 13 -13.18 21.46 3.44
CA ALA A 13 -13.94 22.63 3.88
C ALA A 13 -13.17 23.90 3.53
N VAL A 14 -13.87 24.88 2.99
CA VAL A 14 -13.34 26.24 2.74
C VAL A 14 -13.96 27.20 3.73
N ALA A 15 -13.11 27.83 4.52
CA ALA A 15 -13.55 28.81 5.54
C ALA A 15 -12.79 30.12 5.40
N GLN A 16 -13.42 31.22 5.75
CA GLN A 16 -12.85 32.57 5.73
C GLN A 16 -12.85 33.18 7.14
N LYS A 17 -11.77 33.87 7.46
CA LYS A 17 -11.70 34.70 8.67
C LYS A 17 -12.01 36.14 8.32
N THR A 18 -12.96 36.75 9.07
CA THR A 18 -13.44 38.11 8.80
C THR A 18 -12.42 39.19 9.22
N ASN A 19 -11.62 38.89 10.27
CA ASN A 19 -10.55 39.77 10.76
C ASN A 19 -9.26 38.98 10.83
N PRO A 20 -8.53 38.78 9.71
CA PRO A 20 -7.28 38.05 9.71
C PRO A 20 -6.17 38.81 10.44
N ALA A 21 -5.21 38.08 11.01
CA ALA A 21 -3.96 38.66 11.49
C ALA A 21 -3.20 39.35 10.32
N PRO A 22 -2.33 40.33 10.59
CA PRO A 22 -1.52 40.98 9.57
C PRO A 22 -0.70 39.95 8.78
N GLU A 23 -0.43 40.24 7.51
CA GLU A 23 0.32 39.40 6.59
C GLU A 23 1.68 39.00 7.19
N GLY A 24 2.00 37.70 7.21
CA GLY A 24 3.21 37.16 7.81
C GLY A 24 3.18 36.80 9.30
N GLN A 25 2.06 37.06 9.99
CA GLN A 25 1.87 36.73 11.41
C GLN A 25 0.86 35.61 11.67
N PHE A 26 0.51 34.83 10.64
CA PHE A 26 -0.42 33.70 10.77
C PHE A 26 0.21 32.53 11.52
N SER A 27 -0.53 31.98 12.47
CA SER A 27 -0.20 30.76 13.20
C SER A 27 -1.40 29.83 13.27
N THR A 28 -1.21 28.58 13.66
CA THR A 28 -2.30 27.61 13.91
C THR A 28 -3.29 28.10 14.98
N ALA A 29 -2.86 29.00 15.86
CA ALA A 29 -3.75 29.65 16.85
C ALA A 29 -4.80 30.58 16.21
N ASP A 30 -4.58 31.03 14.98
CA ASP A 30 -5.47 31.88 14.21
C ASP A 30 -6.56 31.10 13.47
N GLU A 31 -6.49 29.77 13.44
CA GLU A 31 -7.51 28.88 12.86
C GLU A 31 -8.76 28.76 13.76
N LYS A 32 -9.24 29.88 14.28
CA LYS A 32 -10.41 30.00 15.15
C LYS A 32 -11.39 31.03 14.59
N ASP A 33 -12.66 30.86 14.94
CA ASP A 33 -13.74 31.79 14.59
C ASP A 33 -13.83 32.06 13.08
N MET A 34 -13.69 30.99 12.28
CA MET A 34 -13.83 31.03 10.84
C MET A 34 -15.29 30.87 10.41
N VAL A 35 -15.66 31.57 9.35
CA VAL A 35 -16.96 31.41 8.69
C VAL A 35 -16.82 30.40 7.57
N LEU A 36 -17.56 29.29 7.64
CA LEU A 36 -17.60 28.28 6.59
C LEU A 36 -18.26 28.87 5.34
N ILE A 37 -17.53 28.90 4.22
CA ILE A 37 -18.03 29.33 2.90
C ILE A 37 -18.70 28.18 2.19
N GLY A 38 -18.08 26.97 2.25
CA GLY A 38 -18.58 25.80 1.55
C GLY A 38 -17.60 24.62 1.59
N PHE A 39 -17.89 23.64 0.72
CA PHE A 39 -17.07 22.45 0.57
C PHE A 39 -16.63 22.30 -0.87
N LEU A 40 -15.39 21.90 -1.07
CA LEU A 40 -14.87 21.40 -2.34
C LEU A 40 -14.85 19.87 -2.27
N ALA A 41 -15.51 19.21 -3.22
CA ALA A 41 -15.52 17.76 -3.30
C ALA A 41 -14.75 17.31 -4.54
N PHE A 42 -13.79 16.41 -4.34
CA PHE A 42 -12.95 15.85 -5.40
C PHE A 42 -13.26 14.36 -5.53
N LEU A 43 -13.56 13.92 -6.74
CA LEU A 43 -13.68 12.51 -7.07
C LEU A 43 -12.36 12.06 -7.70
N ASP A 44 -11.72 11.07 -7.10
CA ASP A 44 -10.53 10.41 -7.64
C ASP A 44 -10.91 8.94 -7.93
N PRO A 45 -11.47 8.65 -9.12
CA PRO A 45 -11.92 7.31 -9.44
C PRO A 45 -10.73 6.38 -9.65
N PRO A 46 -10.84 5.10 -9.23
CA PRO A 46 -9.83 4.11 -9.56
C PRO A 46 -9.78 3.92 -11.08
N LYS A 47 -8.61 3.54 -11.60
CA LYS A 47 -8.47 3.19 -13.02
C LYS A 47 -9.33 1.97 -13.34
N GLU A 48 -9.83 1.91 -14.57
CA GLU A 48 -10.69 0.79 -15.05
C GLU A 48 -9.98 -0.56 -14.91
N THR A 49 -8.66 -0.61 -15.21
CA THR A 49 -7.83 -1.83 -15.12
C THR A 49 -7.58 -2.31 -13.70
N THR A 50 -7.80 -1.47 -12.67
CA THR A 50 -7.48 -1.80 -11.27
C THR A 50 -8.24 -3.03 -10.77
N ARG A 51 -9.51 -3.15 -11.14
CA ARG A 51 -10.35 -4.28 -10.74
C ARG A 51 -9.84 -5.60 -11.31
N ASP A 52 -9.50 -5.59 -12.60
CA ASP A 52 -9.03 -6.78 -13.31
C ASP A 52 -7.66 -7.22 -12.81
N ALA A 53 -6.77 -6.26 -12.56
CA ALA A 53 -5.45 -6.53 -11.97
C ALA A 53 -5.54 -7.15 -10.57
N ILE A 54 -6.42 -6.63 -9.70
CA ILE A 54 -6.64 -7.20 -8.36
C ILE A 54 -7.19 -8.63 -8.46
N HIS A 55 -8.11 -8.88 -9.40
CA HIS A 55 -8.65 -10.21 -9.62
C HIS A 55 -7.57 -11.19 -10.10
N ALA A 56 -6.79 -10.81 -11.11
CA ALA A 56 -5.70 -11.60 -11.63
C ALA A 56 -4.64 -11.92 -10.56
N LEU A 57 -4.22 -10.94 -9.76
CA LEU A 57 -3.29 -11.16 -8.65
C LEU A 57 -3.82 -12.20 -7.64
N ARG A 58 -5.13 -12.16 -7.34
CA ARG A 58 -5.77 -13.15 -6.43
C ARG A 58 -5.79 -14.55 -7.03
N GLU A 59 -6.02 -14.70 -8.32
CA GLU A 59 -5.95 -16.00 -9.02
C GLU A 59 -4.54 -16.61 -8.91
N TYR A 60 -3.52 -15.78 -8.89
CA TYR A 60 -2.13 -16.21 -8.65
C TYR A 60 -1.79 -16.38 -7.16
N GLY A 61 -2.78 -16.30 -6.26
CA GLY A 61 -2.58 -16.46 -4.81
C GLY A 61 -1.85 -15.29 -4.16
N VAL A 62 -1.91 -14.09 -4.76
CA VAL A 62 -1.38 -12.86 -4.17
C VAL A 62 -2.51 -12.14 -3.44
N GLY A 63 -2.42 -12.05 -2.12
CA GLY A 63 -3.34 -11.25 -1.30
C GLY A 63 -3.08 -9.76 -1.48
N VAL A 64 -4.13 -8.99 -1.80
CA VAL A 64 -4.02 -7.53 -1.94
C VAL A 64 -4.63 -6.85 -0.71
N LYS A 65 -3.89 -5.94 -0.10
CA LYS A 65 -4.31 -5.13 1.04
C LYS A 65 -4.14 -3.64 0.73
N ILE A 66 -5.01 -2.80 1.28
CA ILE A 66 -4.97 -1.34 1.12
C ILE A 66 -4.56 -0.71 2.45
N LEU A 67 -3.47 0.06 2.44
CA LEU A 67 -2.95 0.82 3.56
C LEU A 67 -2.93 2.30 3.18
N THR A 68 -3.88 3.09 3.70
CA THR A 68 -4.02 4.50 3.33
C THR A 68 -4.09 5.43 4.54
N GLY A 69 -3.63 6.67 4.36
CA GLY A 69 -3.87 7.76 5.30
C GLY A 69 -5.25 8.41 5.16
N ASP A 70 -6.02 8.06 4.12
CA ASP A 70 -7.32 8.64 3.83
C ASP A 70 -8.41 8.21 4.81
N ASN A 71 -9.54 8.89 4.71
CA ASN A 71 -10.71 8.61 5.52
C ASN A 71 -11.31 7.24 5.17
N GLU A 72 -11.74 6.51 6.21
CA GLU A 72 -12.39 5.20 6.11
C GLU A 72 -13.55 5.17 5.09
N LYS A 73 -14.46 6.17 5.11
CA LYS A 73 -15.62 6.20 4.22
C LYS A 73 -15.23 6.28 2.75
N VAL A 74 -14.25 7.12 2.43
CA VAL A 74 -13.72 7.27 1.06
C VAL A 74 -13.04 5.97 0.63
N THR A 75 -12.20 5.40 1.49
CA THR A 75 -11.50 4.15 1.23
C THR A 75 -12.46 2.99 0.97
N CYS A 76 -13.50 2.84 1.81
CA CYS A 76 -14.52 1.82 1.62
C CYS A 76 -15.28 1.98 0.30
N ALA A 77 -15.60 3.22 -0.08
CA ALA A 77 -16.28 3.48 -1.35
C ALA A 77 -15.41 3.06 -2.55
N ILE A 78 -14.12 3.39 -2.55
CA ILE A 78 -13.16 2.99 -3.58
C ILE A 78 -13.00 1.46 -3.60
N CYS A 79 -12.85 0.81 -2.43
CA CYS A 79 -12.73 -0.65 -2.34
C CYS A 79 -13.92 -1.37 -2.98
N ARG A 80 -15.13 -0.90 -2.74
CA ARG A 80 -16.34 -1.48 -3.37
C ARG A 80 -16.31 -1.35 -4.89
N GLN A 81 -15.84 -0.21 -5.42
CA GLN A 81 -15.74 0.00 -6.88
C GLN A 81 -14.78 -0.99 -7.54
N VAL A 82 -13.67 -1.32 -6.87
CA VAL A 82 -12.66 -2.26 -7.38
C VAL A 82 -12.91 -3.72 -6.98
N GLY A 83 -14.05 -4.02 -6.34
CA GLY A 83 -14.42 -5.39 -5.97
C GLY A 83 -13.64 -5.96 -4.79
N MET A 84 -13.09 -5.11 -3.93
CA MET A 84 -12.45 -5.53 -2.67
C MET A 84 -13.45 -5.56 -1.51
N ASN A 85 -13.28 -6.55 -0.64
CA ASN A 85 -14.06 -6.59 0.60
C ASN A 85 -13.59 -5.51 1.58
N ALA A 86 -14.51 -4.61 1.94
CA ALA A 86 -14.30 -3.52 2.90
C ALA A 86 -15.32 -3.58 4.05
N GLU A 87 -15.79 -4.77 4.43
CA GLU A 87 -16.71 -4.94 5.56
C GLU A 87 -16.03 -4.66 6.89
N ARG A 88 -14.74 -5.00 7.00
CA ARG A 88 -13.92 -4.73 8.18
C ARG A 88 -12.76 -3.83 7.79
N VAL A 89 -12.64 -2.71 8.48
CA VAL A 89 -11.55 -1.73 8.31
C VAL A 89 -10.85 -1.56 9.64
N LEU A 90 -9.53 -1.57 9.65
CA LEU A 90 -8.72 -1.24 10.81
C LEU A 90 -8.23 0.19 10.70
N LEU A 91 -8.44 0.97 11.76
CA LEU A 91 -8.01 2.36 11.81
C LEU A 91 -6.64 2.49 12.48
N GLY A 92 -5.93 3.59 12.19
CA GLY A 92 -4.64 3.86 12.83
C GLY A 92 -4.70 3.83 14.36
N ALA A 93 -5.78 4.35 14.96
CA ALA A 93 -5.98 4.33 16.41
C ALA A 93 -6.12 2.89 16.98
N ASP A 94 -6.73 1.98 16.22
CA ASP A 94 -6.86 0.58 16.62
C ASP A 94 -5.48 -0.11 16.59
N ILE A 95 -4.66 0.22 15.58
CA ILE A 95 -3.29 -0.30 15.45
C ILE A 95 -2.42 0.13 16.64
N ASP A 96 -2.55 1.37 17.09
CA ASP A 96 -1.78 1.88 18.24
C ASP A 96 -2.19 1.21 19.55
N ALA A 97 -3.43 0.72 19.66
CA ALA A 97 -3.94 0.01 20.81
C ALA A 97 -3.57 -1.49 20.84
N MET A 98 -3.10 -2.04 19.71
CA MET A 98 -2.73 -3.46 19.58
C MET A 98 -1.24 -3.67 19.82
N ASP A 99 -0.87 -4.80 20.41
CA ASP A 99 0.48 -5.32 20.33
C ASP A 99 0.78 -5.93 18.95
N ASP A 100 2.01 -6.33 18.69
CA ASP A 100 2.41 -6.83 17.38
C ASP A 100 1.81 -8.21 17.06
N GLU A 101 1.51 -9.02 18.07
CA GLU A 101 0.90 -10.34 17.88
C GLU A 101 -0.58 -10.20 17.48
N ALA A 102 -1.33 -9.37 18.19
CA ALA A 102 -2.73 -9.06 17.85
C ALA A 102 -2.85 -8.37 16.49
N LEU A 103 -1.93 -7.42 16.20
CA LEU A 103 -1.90 -6.77 14.91
C LEU A 103 -1.59 -7.76 13.77
N ALA A 104 -0.64 -8.67 13.98
CA ALA A 104 -0.30 -9.68 13.00
C ALA A 104 -1.48 -10.59 12.68
N GLN A 105 -2.24 -11.01 13.71
CA GLN A 105 -3.44 -11.80 13.52
C GLN A 105 -4.55 -11.01 12.80
N ALA A 106 -4.79 -9.75 13.20
CA ALA A 106 -5.75 -8.89 12.52
C ALA A 106 -5.36 -8.62 11.08
N ALA A 107 -4.06 -8.44 10.80
CA ALA A 107 -3.54 -8.19 9.46
C ALA A 107 -3.68 -9.37 8.50
N GLU A 108 -3.80 -10.60 8.98
CA GLU A 108 -4.14 -11.76 8.14
C GLU A 108 -5.55 -11.63 7.55
N GLU A 109 -6.52 -11.28 8.39
CA GLU A 109 -7.93 -11.28 8.03
C GLU A 109 -8.38 -9.99 7.34
N ILE A 110 -7.84 -8.84 7.77
CA ILE A 110 -8.29 -7.53 7.33
C ILE A 110 -7.58 -7.13 6.04
N THR A 111 -8.35 -6.63 5.09
CA THR A 111 -7.86 -6.19 3.77
C THR A 111 -7.65 -4.68 3.69
N VAL A 112 -8.36 -3.90 4.51
CA VAL A 112 -8.40 -2.44 4.41
C VAL A 112 -7.98 -1.80 5.72
N PHE A 113 -6.99 -0.90 5.63
CA PHE A 113 -6.44 -0.13 6.74
C PHE A 113 -6.51 1.36 6.38
N ALA A 114 -7.18 2.16 7.20
CA ALA A 114 -7.45 3.56 6.91
C ALA A 114 -6.94 4.49 8.01
N LYS A 115 -6.75 5.77 7.69
CA LYS A 115 -6.21 6.80 8.60
C LYS A 115 -4.85 6.43 9.20
N LEU A 116 -4.00 5.78 8.42
CA LEU A 116 -2.68 5.35 8.87
C LEU A 116 -1.64 6.47 8.77
N SER A 117 -0.81 6.58 9.79
CA SER A 117 0.47 7.28 9.71
C SER A 117 1.52 6.45 8.95
N PRO A 118 2.61 7.07 8.45
CA PRO A 118 3.70 6.34 7.82
C PRO A 118 4.32 5.24 8.69
N ALA A 119 4.44 5.48 9.99
CA ALA A 119 4.95 4.50 10.94
C ALA A 119 4.03 3.28 11.10
N GLN A 120 2.72 3.50 11.15
CA GLN A 120 1.73 2.43 11.23
C GLN A 120 1.70 1.59 9.95
N LYS A 121 1.83 2.19 8.76
CA LYS A 121 1.97 1.46 7.50
C LYS A 121 3.18 0.52 7.54
N ALA A 122 4.35 1.03 7.95
CA ALA A 122 5.56 0.22 8.09
C ALA A 122 5.40 -0.90 9.13
N ARG A 123 4.69 -0.65 10.24
CA ARG A 123 4.39 -1.65 11.27
C ARG A 123 3.54 -2.78 10.74
N VAL A 124 2.45 -2.49 9.99
CA VAL A 124 1.62 -3.52 9.35
C VAL A 124 2.43 -4.40 8.39
N VAL A 125 3.27 -3.78 7.56
CA VAL A 125 4.18 -4.51 6.64
C VAL A 125 5.13 -5.42 7.43
N THR A 126 5.71 -4.92 8.51
CA THR A 126 6.67 -5.66 9.33
C THR A 126 6.04 -6.89 9.97
N VAL A 127 4.83 -6.77 10.56
CA VAL A 127 4.17 -7.91 11.21
C VAL A 127 3.73 -8.98 10.21
N LEU A 128 3.32 -8.60 9.00
CA LEU A 128 3.03 -9.56 7.92
C LEU A 128 4.27 -10.35 7.50
N ARG A 129 5.43 -9.69 7.39
CA ARG A 129 6.72 -10.36 7.11
C ARG A 129 7.12 -11.32 8.24
N GLN A 130 6.95 -10.91 9.49
CA GLN A 130 7.23 -11.75 10.66
C GLN A 130 6.36 -13.02 10.71
N LYS A 131 5.16 -12.98 10.12
CA LYS A 131 4.30 -14.15 9.92
C LYS A 131 4.77 -15.08 8.79
N GLY A 132 5.80 -14.70 8.06
CA GLY A 132 6.40 -15.51 6.99
C GLY A 132 5.85 -15.20 5.59
N HIS A 133 5.09 -14.14 5.42
CA HIS A 133 4.67 -13.68 4.10
C HIS A 133 5.78 -12.93 3.38
N SER A 134 5.85 -13.13 2.06
CA SER A 134 6.62 -12.24 1.18
C SER A 134 5.75 -11.04 0.84
N VAL A 135 6.17 -9.85 1.27
CA VAL A 135 5.38 -8.62 1.18
C VAL A 135 5.98 -7.68 0.15
N GLY A 136 5.21 -7.37 -0.90
CA GLY A 136 5.45 -6.24 -1.78
C GLY A 136 4.66 -5.02 -1.29
N TYR A 137 5.27 -3.85 -1.25
CA TYR A 137 4.57 -2.60 -0.93
C TYR A 137 4.71 -1.61 -2.07
N MET A 138 3.57 -1.13 -2.59
CA MET A 138 3.54 -0.13 -3.65
C MET A 138 3.12 1.23 -3.10
N GLY A 139 3.89 2.27 -3.43
CA GLY A 139 3.59 3.64 -3.04
C GLY A 139 4.24 4.68 -3.95
N ASP A 140 3.69 5.89 -3.95
CA ASP A 140 4.16 7.00 -4.79
C ASP A 140 4.53 8.27 -4.00
N GLY A 141 4.28 8.27 -2.69
CA GLY A 141 4.48 9.41 -1.81
C GLY A 141 5.64 9.26 -0.82
N ILE A 142 6.04 10.38 -0.24
CA ILE A 142 7.04 10.45 0.84
C ILE A 142 6.59 9.60 2.04
N ASN A 143 5.30 9.57 2.32
CA ASN A 143 4.69 8.85 3.43
C ASN A 143 4.78 7.32 3.29
N ASP A 144 5.13 6.81 2.12
CA ASP A 144 5.21 5.39 1.82
C ASP A 144 6.64 4.85 1.91
N ALA A 145 7.65 5.72 1.94
CA ALA A 145 9.06 5.34 1.95
C ALA A 145 9.43 4.39 3.09
N ALA A 146 8.90 4.61 4.30
CA ALA A 146 9.15 3.74 5.45
C ALA A 146 8.56 2.34 5.27
N ALA A 147 7.34 2.24 4.74
CA ALA A 147 6.66 0.98 4.47
C ALA A 147 7.34 0.22 3.31
N MET A 148 7.76 0.93 2.25
CA MET A 148 8.54 0.33 1.15
C MET A 148 9.86 -0.29 1.62
N LYS A 149 10.59 0.40 2.50
CA LYS A 149 11.83 -0.13 3.10
C LYS A 149 11.58 -1.30 4.06
N ALA A 150 10.42 -1.35 4.69
CA ALA A 150 10.03 -2.45 5.57
C ALA A 150 9.59 -3.70 4.78
N ALA A 151 9.16 -3.56 3.54
CA ALA A 151 8.73 -4.66 2.67
C ALA A 151 9.91 -5.49 2.13
N ASP A 152 9.63 -6.69 1.62
CA ASP A 152 10.62 -7.48 0.90
C ASP A 152 10.89 -6.89 -0.49
N VAL A 153 9.85 -6.30 -1.11
CA VAL A 153 9.96 -5.59 -2.37
C VAL A 153 9.20 -4.27 -2.27
N GLY A 154 9.95 -3.16 -2.21
CA GLY A 154 9.38 -1.82 -2.39
C GLY A 154 9.15 -1.53 -3.87
N ILE A 155 7.96 -1.07 -4.23
CA ILE A 155 7.55 -0.80 -5.61
C ILE A 155 7.11 0.66 -5.71
N SER A 156 7.60 1.37 -6.70
CA SER A 156 7.17 2.73 -7.01
C SER A 156 6.78 2.87 -8.46
N VAL A 157 6.33 4.05 -8.87
CA VAL A 157 5.99 4.37 -10.25
C VAL A 157 6.85 5.52 -10.76
N ASP A 158 7.04 5.63 -12.06
CA ASP A 158 7.89 6.69 -12.67
C ASP A 158 7.43 8.11 -12.31
N THR A 159 6.14 8.31 -12.13
CA THR A 159 5.56 9.61 -11.73
C THR A 159 5.63 9.91 -10.24
N ALA A 160 6.17 9.00 -9.42
CA ALA A 160 6.31 9.18 -7.98
C ALA A 160 7.37 10.22 -7.63
N VAL A 161 7.32 10.70 -6.38
CA VAL A 161 8.35 11.60 -5.83
C VAL A 161 9.69 10.86 -5.71
N ASP A 162 10.81 11.60 -5.81
CA ASP A 162 12.15 11.02 -5.83
C ASP A 162 12.45 10.15 -4.60
N ILE A 163 12.04 10.58 -3.41
CA ILE A 163 12.20 9.81 -2.16
C ILE A 163 11.50 8.44 -2.23
N ALA A 164 10.34 8.36 -2.87
CA ALA A 164 9.64 7.10 -3.06
C ALA A 164 10.41 6.19 -4.03
N LYS A 165 10.90 6.74 -5.16
CA LYS A 165 11.71 5.99 -6.13
C LYS A 165 13.02 5.49 -5.52
N GLU A 166 13.71 6.29 -4.73
CA GLU A 166 14.95 5.90 -4.03
C GLU A 166 14.70 4.82 -2.95
N SER A 167 13.48 4.75 -2.41
CA SER A 167 13.11 3.75 -1.40
C SER A 167 12.60 2.45 -2.02
N ALA A 168 12.34 2.44 -3.33
CA ALA A 168 11.80 1.31 -4.06
C ALA A 168 12.92 0.40 -4.61
N SER A 169 12.66 -0.91 -4.62
CA SER A 169 13.51 -1.90 -5.31
C SER A 169 13.17 -2.01 -6.79
N VAL A 170 11.93 -1.67 -7.16
CA VAL A 170 11.39 -1.73 -8.51
C VAL A 170 10.62 -0.44 -8.80
N VAL A 171 10.83 0.14 -9.96
CA VAL A 171 10.05 1.29 -10.45
C VAL A 171 9.30 0.88 -11.70
N LEU A 172 7.96 0.94 -11.64
CA LEU A 172 7.12 0.69 -12.80
C LEU A 172 7.13 1.92 -13.71
N LEU A 173 7.41 1.72 -14.99
CA LEU A 173 7.43 2.80 -15.98
C LEU A 173 6.01 3.27 -16.34
N GLU A 174 5.03 2.43 -16.14
CA GLU A 174 3.63 2.75 -16.32
C GLU A 174 2.88 2.65 -14.99
N LYS A 175 2.05 3.64 -14.70
CA LYS A 175 1.21 3.65 -13.49
C LYS A 175 -0.03 2.78 -13.72
N ASP A 176 0.19 1.46 -13.93
CA ASP A 176 -0.87 0.47 -14.11
C ASP A 176 -0.58 -0.79 -13.29
N LEU A 177 -1.61 -1.29 -12.59
CA LEU A 177 -1.49 -2.51 -11.78
C LEU A 177 -1.39 -3.78 -12.63
N MET A 178 -1.80 -3.75 -13.91
CA MET A 178 -1.60 -4.88 -14.82
C MET A 178 -0.11 -5.13 -15.08
N VAL A 179 0.70 -4.07 -15.15
CA VAL A 179 2.16 -4.21 -15.25
C VAL A 179 2.77 -4.88 -14.02
N LEU A 180 2.18 -4.65 -12.84
CA LEU A 180 2.59 -5.35 -11.62
C LEU A 180 2.24 -6.83 -11.69
N GLU A 181 1.07 -7.18 -12.20
CA GLU A 181 0.63 -8.56 -12.40
C GLU A 181 1.60 -9.32 -13.32
N ASP A 182 1.92 -8.74 -14.48
CA ASP A 182 2.93 -9.28 -15.41
C ASP A 182 4.29 -9.47 -14.71
N GLY A 183 4.72 -8.50 -13.91
CA GLY A 183 5.96 -8.56 -13.15
C GLY A 183 5.99 -9.73 -12.15
N VAL A 184 4.88 -10.02 -11.49
CA VAL A 184 4.76 -11.18 -10.58
C VAL A 184 4.89 -12.49 -11.35
N LEU A 185 4.26 -12.61 -12.52
CA LEU A 185 4.33 -13.81 -13.37
C LEU A 185 5.75 -14.07 -13.88
N GLU A 186 6.38 -13.04 -14.43
CA GLU A 186 7.75 -13.16 -14.96
C GLU A 186 8.76 -13.45 -13.83
N GLY A 187 8.60 -12.85 -12.67
CA GLY A 187 9.41 -13.15 -11.49
C GLY A 187 9.30 -14.62 -11.07
N ARG A 188 8.09 -15.19 -11.06
CA ARG A 188 7.88 -16.62 -10.77
C ARG A 188 8.50 -17.54 -11.81
N LYS A 189 8.40 -17.21 -13.10
CA LYS A 189 9.07 -17.96 -14.18
C LYS A 189 10.59 -17.94 -14.02
N THR A 190 11.14 -16.77 -13.75
CA THR A 190 12.57 -16.56 -13.52
C THR A 190 13.06 -17.38 -12.33
N PHE A 191 12.36 -17.34 -11.19
CA PHE A 191 12.68 -18.14 -10.02
C PHE A 191 12.64 -19.65 -10.32
N GLY A 192 11.64 -20.09 -11.08
CA GLY A 192 11.54 -21.48 -11.52
C GLY A 192 12.76 -21.92 -12.36
N ASN A 193 13.24 -21.06 -13.25
CA ASN A 193 14.41 -21.32 -14.08
C ASN A 193 15.71 -21.34 -13.24
N ILE A 194 15.87 -20.38 -12.30
CA ILE A 194 17.01 -20.35 -11.39
C ILE A 194 17.06 -21.63 -10.55
N ASN A 195 15.93 -22.09 -10.00
CA ASN A 195 15.85 -23.33 -9.24
C ASN A 195 16.25 -24.55 -10.06
N LYS A 196 15.82 -24.62 -11.33
CA LYS A 196 16.26 -25.70 -12.23
C LYS A 196 17.77 -25.67 -12.43
N TYR A 197 18.33 -24.49 -12.68
CA TYR A 197 19.77 -24.32 -12.89
C TYR A 197 20.58 -24.73 -11.67
N ILE A 198 20.18 -24.26 -10.47
CA ILE A 198 20.84 -24.65 -9.21
C ILE A 198 20.81 -26.16 -9.01
N LYS A 199 19.64 -26.80 -9.22
CA LYS A 199 19.51 -28.24 -9.09
C LYS A 199 20.43 -29.01 -10.08
N ILE A 200 20.51 -28.54 -11.32
CA ILE A 200 21.41 -29.15 -12.33
C ILE A 200 22.87 -28.99 -11.89
N CYS A 201 23.29 -27.79 -11.48
CA CYS A 201 24.65 -27.54 -11.02
C CYS A 201 25.03 -28.42 -9.82
N LEU A 202 24.13 -28.54 -8.82
CA LEU A 202 24.39 -29.38 -7.64
C LEU A 202 24.48 -30.88 -8.00
N LEU A 203 23.66 -31.35 -8.95
CA LEU A 203 23.72 -32.73 -9.39
C LEU A 203 25.01 -33.07 -10.15
N TYR A 204 25.55 -32.14 -10.94
CA TYR A 204 26.78 -32.35 -11.71
C TYR A 204 28.05 -32.09 -10.89
N THR A 205 28.00 -31.29 -9.83
CA THR A 205 29.16 -30.93 -9.02
C THR A 205 29.29 -31.75 -7.72
N SER A 206 28.23 -32.44 -7.30
CA SER A 206 28.32 -33.38 -6.17
C SER A 206 28.96 -34.68 -6.62
N PRO A 207 30.04 -35.13 -5.95
CA PRO A 207 30.64 -36.45 -6.28
C PRO A 207 29.58 -37.54 -6.11
N SER A 208 29.41 -38.33 -7.13
CA SER A 208 28.52 -39.49 -7.07
C SER A 208 29.02 -40.45 -5.99
N PRO A 209 28.16 -41.18 -5.26
CA PRO A 209 28.59 -42.24 -4.37
C PRO A 209 29.51 -43.26 -5.05
N ARG A 210 29.46 -43.40 -6.37
CA ARG A 210 30.35 -44.23 -7.18
C ARG A 210 31.76 -43.63 -7.37
N ASP A 211 31.94 -42.34 -7.18
CA ASP A 211 33.24 -41.67 -7.31
C ASP A 211 34.09 -41.76 -6.03
N THR A 212 33.49 -42.18 -4.92
CA THR A 212 34.14 -42.39 -3.62
C THR A 212 34.63 -43.83 -3.41
N GLU A 213 34.35 -44.75 -4.33
CA GLU A 213 34.77 -46.16 -4.28
C GLU A 213 36.02 -46.49 -5.14
N ARG A 214 36.91 -45.49 -5.37
CA ARG A 214 38.20 -45.69 -6.03
C ARG A 214 39.36 -45.39 -5.12
#